data_713e4fffcbb7cc0c90d48e02afad9e18
#
_entry.id   713e4fffcbb7cc0c90d48e02afad9e18
#
_cell.length_a   1.000
_cell.length_b   1.000
_cell.length_c   1.000
_cell.angle_alpha   90.00
_cell.angle_beta   90.00
_cell.angle_gamma   90.00
#
_symmetry.space_group_name_H-M   'P 1'
#
loop_
_entity.id
_entity.type
_entity.pdbx_description
1 polymer ?
#
loop_
_entity_poly.entity_id
_entity_poly.type
_entity_poly.pdbx_seq_one_letter_code
_entity_poly.pdbx_strand_id
1 'polypeptide(L)'
;MKKFALLFIVSVISFQTYSQRKPKIKGNRNVIEVREDLEPFTSIELADDLDIVLQKSTQEGYALELDDNLLDVLRFKVDNGILKISSFYNITSKRKLEITIFFQELRSVNMLNGKISMKDVISTDRLKVHTSGTSRLELNATADIIDITMEEISSGDFNLASDSLNVILKDRIDVKLYTTGSNNTIYMYENASAKVEGTADFLMAKLYGNSSLKASDLQANDVLLITEDAPDAELRVLSNFQLSSKGGSRIKLYGDPKITILDFLDTSMLEKEKN
;
A
#
# COMPACT_ATOMS: atom_id res chain seq x y z
N MET A 1 13.23 -30.55 43.26
CA MET A 1 13.65 -30.74 41.86
C MET A 1 12.54 -31.30 40.97
N LYS A 2 11.78 -32.34 41.36
CA LYS A 2 10.67 -32.91 40.54
C LYS A 2 9.54 -31.92 40.20
N LYS A 3 9.20 -30.98 41.07
CA LYS A 3 8.16 -29.95 40.83
C LYS A 3 8.61 -28.86 39.84
N PHE A 4 9.90 -28.52 39.77
CA PHE A 4 10.44 -27.60 38.82
C PHE A 4 10.56 -28.20 37.40
N ALA A 5 10.87 -29.51 37.32
CA ALA A 5 10.87 -30.23 36.03
C ALA A 5 9.48 -30.31 35.41
N LEU A 6 8.42 -30.49 36.23
CA LEU A 6 7.04 -30.51 35.75
C LEU A 6 6.59 -29.14 35.23
N LEU A 7 6.98 -28.04 35.91
CA LEU A 7 6.66 -26.65 35.45
C LEU A 7 7.35 -26.32 34.14
N PHE A 8 8.58 -26.81 33.94
CA PHE A 8 9.32 -26.58 32.69
C PHE A 8 8.71 -27.37 31.52
N ILE A 9 8.22 -28.58 31.73
CA ILE A 9 7.54 -29.39 30.70
C ILE A 9 6.21 -28.75 30.31
N VAL A 10 5.42 -28.21 31.22
CA VAL A 10 4.17 -27.49 30.94
C VAL A 10 4.44 -26.20 30.14
N SER A 11 5.53 -25.48 30.43
CA SER A 11 5.94 -24.27 29.70
C SER A 11 6.34 -24.56 28.24
N VAL A 12 6.99 -25.70 27.98
CA VAL A 12 7.41 -26.08 26.61
C VAL A 12 6.23 -26.50 25.73
N ILE A 13 5.18 -27.08 26.32
CA ILE A 13 3.97 -27.50 25.57
C ILE A 13 3.12 -26.29 25.12
N SER A 14 3.23 -25.17 25.81
CA SER A 14 2.44 -23.95 25.50
C SER A 14 2.88 -23.20 24.25
N PHE A 15 4.02 -23.54 23.65
CA PHE A 15 4.54 -22.86 22.45
C PHE A 15 4.26 -23.57 21.11
N GLN A 16 3.46 -24.64 21.14
CA GLN A 16 3.05 -25.31 19.90
C GLN A 16 1.80 -24.61 19.30
N THR A 17 1.89 -23.31 19.01
CA THR A 17 0.94 -22.67 18.11
C THR A 17 1.30 -23.09 16.69
N TYR A 18 0.77 -24.23 16.26
CA TYR A 18 0.80 -24.59 14.86
C TYR A 18 -0.06 -23.58 14.10
N SER A 19 0.56 -22.69 13.35
CA SER A 19 -0.13 -21.98 12.27
C SER A 19 -0.65 -23.04 11.29
N GLN A 20 -1.90 -23.45 11.46
CA GLN A 20 -2.52 -24.44 10.59
C GLN A 20 -2.65 -23.80 9.20
N ARG A 21 -1.89 -24.32 8.25
CA ARG A 21 -2.05 -23.92 6.84
C ARG A 21 -3.48 -24.22 6.41
N LYS A 22 -4.14 -23.24 5.78
CA LYS A 22 -5.48 -23.46 5.24
C LYS A 22 -5.51 -24.70 4.34
N PRO A 23 -6.54 -25.54 4.44
CA PRO A 23 -6.71 -26.67 3.55
C PRO A 23 -6.83 -26.17 2.09
N LYS A 24 -6.42 -27.00 1.14
CA LYS A 24 -6.45 -26.65 -0.28
C LYS A 24 -7.76 -27.10 -0.92
N ILE A 25 -8.30 -26.30 -1.82
CA ILE A 25 -9.45 -26.64 -2.65
C ILE A 25 -9.15 -26.39 -4.14
N LYS A 26 -9.80 -27.15 -5.02
CA LYS A 26 -9.80 -26.94 -6.46
C LYS A 26 -11.23 -26.69 -6.93
N GLY A 27 -11.40 -25.74 -7.84
CA GLY A 27 -12.65 -25.53 -8.54
C GLY A 27 -13.04 -26.74 -9.39
N ASN A 28 -14.32 -26.98 -9.51
CA ASN A 28 -14.88 -28.11 -10.27
C ASN A 28 -15.22 -27.77 -11.73
N ARG A 29 -14.93 -26.54 -12.17
CA ARG A 29 -15.10 -26.02 -13.52
C ARG A 29 -16.56 -25.82 -13.96
N ASN A 30 -17.53 -25.96 -13.06
CA ASN A 30 -18.92 -25.60 -13.29
C ASN A 30 -19.14 -24.14 -12.86
N VAL A 31 -19.14 -23.21 -13.80
CA VAL A 31 -19.18 -21.76 -13.52
C VAL A 31 -20.61 -21.32 -13.28
N ILE A 32 -20.82 -20.55 -12.22
CA ILE A 32 -22.07 -19.88 -11.87
C ILE A 32 -21.83 -18.39 -11.66
N GLU A 33 -22.92 -17.62 -11.77
CA GLU A 33 -22.95 -16.21 -11.41
C GLU A 33 -23.82 -16.03 -10.16
N VAL A 34 -23.33 -15.23 -9.21
CA VAL A 34 -24.03 -14.89 -7.97
C VAL A 34 -23.94 -13.40 -7.76
N ARG A 35 -25.03 -12.77 -7.31
CA ARG A 35 -25.03 -11.37 -6.88
C ARG A 35 -25.83 -11.25 -5.60
N GLU A 36 -25.26 -10.57 -4.60
CA GLU A 36 -25.88 -10.33 -3.31
C GLU A 36 -25.63 -8.90 -2.84
N ASP A 37 -26.63 -8.36 -2.15
CA ASP A 37 -26.53 -7.07 -1.48
C ASP A 37 -25.81 -7.23 -0.14
N LEU A 38 -25.11 -6.18 0.28
CA LEU A 38 -24.43 -6.11 1.58
C LEU A 38 -25.01 -5.00 2.43
N GLU A 39 -24.84 -5.12 3.74
CA GLU A 39 -25.03 -3.99 4.64
C GLU A 39 -24.06 -2.85 4.30
N PRO A 40 -24.40 -1.59 4.59
CA PRO A 40 -23.54 -0.46 4.32
C PRO A 40 -22.16 -0.60 4.98
N PHE A 41 -21.10 -0.27 4.22
CA PHE A 41 -19.73 -0.25 4.72
C PHE A 41 -18.95 0.93 4.13
N THR A 42 -17.94 1.39 4.85
CA THR A 42 -17.00 2.43 4.39
C THR A 42 -15.55 1.97 4.46
N SER A 43 -15.33 0.73 4.87
CA SER A 43 -13.99 0.14 5.00
C SER A 43 -13.97 -1.27 4.45
N ILE A 44 -12.85 -1.65 3.83
CA ILE A 44 -12.61 -3.00 3.32
C ILE A 44 -11.39 -3.59 4.02
N GLU A 45 -11.50 -4.86 4.43
CA GLU A 45 -10.41 -5.68 4.92
C GLU A 45 -10.31 -6.95 4.07
N LEU A 46 -9.21 -7.08 3.31
CA LEU A 46 -8.88 -8.27 2.52
C LEU A 46 -7.78 -9.05 3.25
N ALA A 47 -8.13 -10.21 3.78
CA ALA A 47 -7.21 -11.02 4.58
C ALA A 47 -6.47 -12.09 3.78
N ASP A 48 -7.00 -12.51 2.63
CA ASP A 48 -6.52 -13.65 1.86
C ASP A 48 -6.05 -13.29 0.45
N ASP A 49 -5.36 -14.21 -0.18
CA ASP A 49 -4.85 -14.10 -1.55
C ASP A 49 -5.99 -14.27 -2.57
N LEU A 50 -6.81 -13.23 -2.67
CA LEU A 50 -7.94 -13.10 -3.60
C LEU A 50 -7.76 -11.87 -4.49
N ASP A 51 -8.23 -11.96 -5.73
CA ASP A 51 -8.28 -10.85 -6.67
C ASP A 51 -9.66 -10.19 -6.62
N ILE A 52 -9.70 -8.92 -6.23
CA ILE A 52 -10.92 -8.14 -6.04
C ILE A 52 -10.94 -6.95 -7.00
N VAL A 53 -12.08 -6.74 -7.66
CA VAL A 53 -12.35 -5.52 -8.41
C VAL A 53 -13.33 -4.66 -7.60
N LEU A 54 -12.96 -3.41 -7.33
CA LEU A 54 -13.85 -2.43 -6.71
C LEU A 54 -14.58 -1.63 -7.78
N GLN A 55 -15.87 -1.48 -7.61
CA GLN A 55 -16.74 -0.71 -8.51
C GLN A 55 -17.67 0.20 -7.72
N LYS A 56 -17.71 1.48 -8.09
CA LYS A 56 -18.65 2.42 -7.47
C LYS A 56 -20.08 2.11 -7.90
N SER A 57 -21.01 2.15 -6.94
CA SER A 57 -22.42 1.84 -7.17
C SER A 57 -23.30 2.68 -6.23
N THR A 58 -24.58 2.67 -6.47
CA THR A 58 -25.59 3.28 -5.58
C THR A 58 -26.04 2.35 -4.46
N GLN A 59 -25.63 1.08 -4.50
CA GLN A 59 -25.96 0.06 -3.49
C GLN A 59 -24.75 -0.82 -3.27
N GLU A 60 -24.46 -1.11 -2.00
CA GLU A 60 -23.38 -2.02 -1.60
C GLU A 60 -23.77 -3.47 -1.88
N GLY A 61 -22.80 -4.25 -2.32
CA GLY A 61 -22.98 -5.65 -2.63
C GLY A 61 -21.75 -6.29 -3.22
N TYR A 62 -21.92 -7.51 -3.70
CA TYR A 62 -20.89 -8.18 -4.49
C TYR A 62 -21.50 -8.95 -5.66
N ALA A 63 -20.71 -9.14 -6.71
CA ALA A 63 -20.96 -10.05 -7.80
C ALA A 63 -19.80 -11.03 -7.94
N LEU A 64 -20.12 -12.29 -8.13
CA LEU A 64 -19.18 -13.39 -8.31
C LEU A 64 -19.46 -14.09 -9.63
N GLU A 65 -18.39 -14.39 -10.37
CA GLU A 65 -18.40 -15.40 -11.44
C GLU A 65 -17.34 -16.43 -11.08
N LEU A 66 -17.75 -17.63 -10.67
CA LEU A 66 -16.84 -18.60 -10.07
C LEU A 66 -17.29 -20.04 -10.30
N ASP A 67 -16.35 -20.97 -10.12
CA ASP A 67 -16.67 -22.39 -10.02
C ASP A 67 -17.57 -22.61 -8.80
N ASP A 68 -18.73 -23.27 -8.95
CA ASP A 68 -19.82 -23.33 -7.97
C ASP A 68 -19.41 -23.84 -6.58
N ASN A 69 -18.49 -24.80 -6.53
CA ASN A 69 -17.96 -25.34 -5.28
C ASN A 69 -17.02 -24.39 -4.52
N LEU A 70 -16.69 -23.22 -5.09
CA LEU A 70 -15.92 -22.20 -4.44
C LEU A 70 -16.81 -21.17 -3.71
N LEU A 71 -18.10 -21.17 -3.93
CA LEU A 71 -19.03 -20.23 -3.30
C LEU A 71 -19.00 -20.37 -1.77
N ASP A 72 -19.13 -21.57 -1.25
CA ASP A 72 -19.20 -21.84 0.18
C ASP A 72 -17.87 -21.61 0.94
N VAL A 73 -16.76 -21.44 0.21
CA VAL A 73 -15.47 -21.19 0.82
C VAL A 73 -15.09 -19.72 0.93
N LEU A 74 -15.78 -18.85 0.20
CA LEU A 74 -15.64 -17.41 0.28
C LEU A 74 -16.51 -16.85 1.40
N ARG A 75 -16.04 -15.80 2.03
CA ARG A 75 -16.76 -15.10 3.07
C ARG A 75 -16.73 -13.60 2.85
N PHE A 76 -17.93 -13.01 2.77
CA PHE A 76 -18.17 -11.59 2.72
C PHE A 76 -19.02 -11.23 3.95
N LYS A 77 -18.45 -10.50 4.90
CA LYS A 77 -19.17 -10.13 6.13
C LYS A 77 -18.93 -8.68 6.46
N VAL A 78 -20.00 -7.92 6.58
CA VAL A 78 -19.94 -6.57 7.15
C VAL A 78 -20.04 -6.67 8.67
N ASP A 79 -19.15 -5.99 9.37
CA ASP A 79 -19.07 -5.90 10.80
C ASP A 79 -18.62 -4.49 11.21
N ASN A 80 -19.52 -3.73 11.88
CA ASN A 80 -19.26 -2.33 12.25
C ASN A 80 -18.82 -1.42 11.06
N GLY A 81 -19.44 -1.59 9.89
CA GLY A 81 -19.12 -0.81 8.70
C GLY A 81 -17.82 -1.23 7.99
N ILE A 82 -17.26 -2.38 8.35
CA ILE A 82 -16.07 -2.96 7.71
C ILE A 82 -16.49 -4.22 6.94
N LEU A 83 -16.32 -4.22 5.62
CA LEU A 83 -16.46 -5.43 4.81
C LEU A 83 -15.20 -6.29 4.94
N LYS A 84 -15.32 -7.43 5.62
CA LYS A 84 -14.26 -8.44 5.76
C LYS A 84 -14.39 -9.49 4.67
N ILE A 85 -13.35 -9.61 3.84
CA ILE A 85 -13.29 -10.57 2.72
C ILE A 85 -12.22 -11.60 3.03
N SER A 86 -12.61 -12.87 3.01
CA SER A 86 -11.70 -13.97 3.31
C SER A 86 -12.13 -15.27 2.64
N SER A 87 -11.26 -16.26 2.66
CA SER A 87 -11.54 -17.63 2.23
C SER A 87 -11.18 -18.63 3.32
N PHE A 88 -11.99 -19.67 3.53
CA PHE A 88 -11.65 -20.76 4.43
C PHE A 88 -10.56 -21.68 3.89
N TYR A 89 -10.36 -21.70 2.58
CA TYR A 89 -9.44 -22.60 1.88
C TYR A 89 -8.44 -21.81 1.04
N ASN A 90 -7.31 -22.43 0.77
CA ASN A 90 -6.37 -21.97 -0.26
C ASN A 90 -6.84 -22.52 -1.62
N ILE A 91 -7.31 -21.64 -2.50
CA ILE A 91 -7.82 -21.99 -3.83
C ILE A 91 -6.63 -22.17 -4.78
N THR A 92 -6.34 -23.43 -5.14
CA THR A 92 -5.12 -23.78 -5.90
C THR A 92 -5.32 -23.88 -7.40
N SER A 93 -6.56 -24.10 -7.89
CA SER A 93 -6.91 -24.20 -9.30
C SER A 93 -8.37 -23.85 -9.48
N LYS A 94 -8.70 -23.12 -10.53
CA LYS A 94 -10.04 -22.67 -10.85
C LYS A 94 -10.19 -22.47 -12.35
N ARG A 95 -11.38 -22.65 -12.90
CA ARG A 95 -11.71 -22.21 -14.24
C ARG A 95 -12.04 -20.72 -14.25
N LYS A 96 -12.81 -20.28 -13.24
CA LYS A 96 -13.23 -18.90 -13.06
C LYS A 96 -13.26 -18.56 -11.57
N LEU A 97 -12.83 -17.35 -11.22
CA LEU A 97 -13.05 -16.69 -9.93
C LEU A 97 -12.84 -15.20 -10.14
N GLU A 98 -13.91 -14.51 -10.41
CA GLU A 98 -13.96 -13.06 -10.49
C GLU A 98 -14.84 -12.55 -9.36
N ILE A 99 -14.33 -11.59 -8.60
CA ILE A 99 -14.99 -11.02 -7.44
C ILE A 99 -15.08 -9.51 -7.67
N THR A 100 -16.29 -8.99 -7.78
CA THR A 100 -16.55 -7.55 -7.85
C THR A 100 -17.25 -7.11 -6.58
N ILE A 101 -16.72 -6.09 -5.91
CA ILE A 101 -17.32 -5.46 -4.74
C ILE A 101 -17.88 -4.12 -5.14
N PHE A 102 -19.17 -3.92 -4.89
CA PHE A 102 -19.87 -2.65 -5.12
C PHE A 102 -19.87 -1.82 -3.84
N PHE A 103 -19.44 -0.56 -3.95
CA PHE A 103 -19.37 0.36 -2.81
C PHE A 103 -19.98 1.74 -3.16
N GLN A 104 -20.50 2.46 -2.18
CA GLN A 104 -20.93 3.84 -2.33
C GLN A 104 -19.81 4.80 -1.94
N GLU A 105 -19.27 4.64 -0.76
CA GLU A 105 -18.17 5.45 -0.21
C GLU A 105 -17.12 4.53 0.42
N LEU A 106 -15.84 4.85 0.23
CA LEU A 106 -14.74 4.18 0.90
C LEU A 106 -13.86 5.21 1.62
N ARG A 107 -13.55 4.92 2.88
CA ARG A 107 -12.67 5.70 3.75
C ARG A 107 -11.43 4.91 4.19
N SER A 108 -11.47 3.59 4.08
CA SER A 108 -10.33 2.76 4.43
C SER A 108 -10.24 1.49 3.59
N VAL A 109 -9.00 1.15 3.20
CA VAL A 109 -8.64 -0.13 2.57
C VAL A 109 -7.50 -0.76 3.36
N ASN A 110 -7.72 -1.94 3.91
CA ASN A 110 -6.74 -2.72 4.63
C ASN A 110 -6.52 -4.07 3.94
N MET A 111 -5.27 -4.39 3.61
CA MET A 111 -4.92 -5.63 2.92
C MET A 111 -3.78 -6.34 3.65
N LEU A 112 -3.98 -7.63 3.92
CA LEU A 112 -2.92 -8.51 4.42
C LEU A 112 -2.28 -9.34 3.28
N ASN A 113 -3.04 -9.63 2.24
CA ASN A 113 -2.59 -10.31 1.02
C ASN A 113 -3.56 -10.00 -0.12
N GLY A 114 -3.30 -10.59 -1.31
CA GLY A 114 -4.19 -10.54 -2.45
C GLY A 114 -4.06 -9.27 -3.29
N LYS A 115 -4.98 -9.11 -4.23
CA LYS A 115 -5.01 -7.97 -5.14
C LYS A 115 -6.34 -7.23 -5.04
N ILE A 116 -6.26 -5.91 -4.94
CA ILE A 116 -7.41 -5.03 -5.18
C ILE A 116 -7.08 -4.12 -6.36
N SER A 117 -8.01 -4.03 -7.30
CA SER A 117 -7.93 -3.09 -8.42
C SER A 117 -9.26 -2.36 -8.60
N MET A 118 -9.19 -1.14 -9.15
CA MET A 118 -10.38 -0.37 -9.45
C MET A 118 -10.18 0.52 -10.67
N LYS A 119 -11.29 0.82 -11.36
CA LYS A 119 -11.31 1.78 -12.47
C LYS A 119 -11.93 3.11 -12.06
N ASP A 120 -12.84 3.05 -11.10
CA ASP A 120 -13.54 4.21 -10.56
C ASP A 120 -12.62 5.02 -9.63
N VAL A 121 -13.09 6.20 -9.22
CA VAL A 121 -12.37 7.07 -8.29
C VAL A 121 -13.08 7.07 -6.94
N ILE A 122 -12.34 6.78 -5.87
CA ILE A 122 -12.80 7.03 -4.51
C ILE A 122 -12.80 8.55 -4.30
N SER A 123 -13.94 9.09 -3.85
CA SER A 123 -14.05 10.50 -3.45
C SER A 123 -14.53 10.55 -2.01
N THR A 124 -13.73 11.11 -1.12
CA THR A 124 -13.99 11.17 0.33
C THR A 124 -13.19 12.30 0.95
N ASP A 125 -13.53 12.74 2.18
CA ASP A 125 -12.74 13.73 2.91
C ASP A 125 -11.39 13.15 3.35
N ARG A 126 -11.38 11.88 3.79
CA ARG A 126 -10.15 11.20 4.23
C ARG A 126 -10.13 9.75 3.81
N LEU A 127 -9.02 9.34 3.18
CA LEU A 127 -8.76 7.96 2.82
C LEU A 127 -7.55 7.42 3.59
N LYS A 128 -7.71 6.25 4.22
CA LYS A 128 -6.62 5.50 4.84
C LYS A 128 -6.39 4.21 4.09
N VAL A 129 -5.14 3.94 3.77
CA VAL A 129 -4.70 2.70 3.11
C VAL A 129 -3.63 2.04 3.96
N HIS A 130 -3.80 0.76 4.24
CA HIS A 130 -2.76 -0.06 4.85
C HIS A 130 -2.62 -1.36 4.08
N THR A 131 -1.40 -1.69 3.65
CA THR A 131 -1.11 -2.95 2.96
C THR A 131 0.10 -3.64 3.61
N SER A 132 0.02 -4.95 3.72
CA SER A 132 1.11 -5.81 4.20
C SER A 132 1.15 -7.13 3.43
N GLY A 133 2.01 -8.05 3.83
CA GLY A 133 2.17 -9.35 3.19
C GLY A 133 2.63 -9.23 1.73
N THR A 134 1.92 -9.88 0.84
CA THR A 134 2.17 -9.85 -0.62
C THR A 134 1.08 -9.05 -1.36
N SER A 135 0.47 -8.09 -0.70
CA SER A 135 -0.64 -7.30 -1.25
C SER A 135 -0.25 -6.50 -2.49
N ARG A 136 -1.17 -6.40 -3.42
CA ARG A 136 -1.07 -5.51 -4.58
C ARG A 136 -2.31 -4.63 -4.67
N LEU A 137 -2.12 -3.31 -4.62
CA LEU A 137 -3.22 -2.35 -4.65
C LEU A 137 -3.09 -1.39 -5.83
N GLU A 138 -4.10 -1.38 -6.70
CA GLU A 138 -4.27 -0.38 -7.76
C GLU A 138 -5.47 0.51 -7.40
N LEU A 139 -5.24 1.82 -7.22
CA LEU A 139 -6.24 2.70 -6.62
C LEU A 139 -6.22 4.11 -7.23
N ASN A 140 -7.42 4.62 -7.54
CA ASN A 140 -7.64 6.01 -7.93
C ASN A 140 -8.42 6.72 -6.83
N ALA A 141 -7.95 7.86 -6.33
CA ALA A 141 -8.64 8.57 -5.26
C ALA A 141 -8.49 10.08 -5.33
N THR A 142 -9.53 10.78 -4.88
CA THR A 142 -9.52 12.20 -4.55
C THR A 142 -10.02 12.37 -3.13
N ALA A 143 -9.22 13.03 -2.28
CA ALA A 143 -9.59 13.31 -0.89
C ALA A 143 -8.84 14.53 -0.37
N ASP A 144 -9.34 15.17 0.70
CA ASP A 144 -8.57 16.24 1.34
C ASP A 144 -7.29 15.69 1.96
N ILE A 145 -7.38 14.52 2.59
CA ILE A 145 -6.24 13.84 3.22
C ILE A 145 -6.18 12.37 2.77
N ILE A 146 -5.01 11.95 2.31
CA ILE A 146 -4.73 10.55 1.99
C ILE A 146 -3.54 10.08 2.83
N ASP A 147 -3.76 9.02 3.62
CA ASP A 147 -2.73 8.37 4.44
C ASP A 147 -2.49 6.95 3.90
N ILE A 148 -1.28 6.65 3.43
CA ILE A 148 -0.89 5.33 2.91
C ILE A 148 0.25 4.77 3.76
N THR A 149 0.10 3.56 4.26
CA THR A 149 1.18 2.79 4.89
C THR A 149 1.30 1.44 4.21
N MET A 150 2.49 1.13 3.73
CA MET A 150 2.79 -0.15 3.08
C MET A 150 3.98 -0.82 3.73
N GLU A 151 3.85 -2.10 4.02
CA GLU A 151 4.84 -2.88 4.75
C GLU A 151 5.11 -4.24 4.07
N GLU A 152 6.24 -4.87 4.42
CA GLU A 152 6.69 -6.19 3.96
C GLU A 152 7.02 -6.25 2.46
N ILE A 153 6.24 -6.97 1.63
CA ILE A 153 6.52 -7.16 0.19
C ILE A 153 5.31 -6.66 -0.63
N SER A 154 4.59 -5.69 -0.12
CA SER A 154 3.44 -5.15 -0.84
C SER A 154 3.84 -4.22 -1.98
N SER A 155 2.95 -4.03 -2.95
CA SER A 155 3.16 -3.15 -4.09
C SER A 155 1.92 -2.31 -4.38
N GLY A 156 2.12 -1.14 -4.99
CA GLY A 156 1.04 -0.21 -5.28
C GLY A 156 1.18 0.52 -6.61
N ASP A 157 0.04 0.82 -7.22
CA ASP A 157 -0.09 1.72 -8.37
C ASP A 157 -1.22 2.71 -8.06
N PHE A 158 -0.85 3.96 -7.81
CA PHE A 158 -1.75 4.96 -7.26
C PHE A 158 -1.87 6.17 -8.17
N ASN A 159 -3.11 6.64 -8.38
CA ASN A 159 -3.41 7.91 -9.01
C ASN A 159 -4.23 8.75 -8.04
N LEU A 160 -3.60 9.75 -7.42
CA LEU A 160 -4.13 10.47 -6.28
C LEU A 160 -4.20 11.97 -6.51
N ALA A 161 -5.30 12.58 -6.05
CA ALA A 161 -5.43 14.02 -5.94
C ALA A 161 -5.80 14.38 -4.49
N SER A 162 -5.00 15.22 -3.80
CA SER A 162 -5.26 15.57 -2.40
C SER A 162 -4.59 16.87 -1.97
N ASP A 163 -5.14 17.53 -0.96
CA ASP A 163 -4.47 18.66 -0.31
C ASP A 163 -3.27 18.18 0.52
N SER A 164 -3.41 17.01 1.16
CA SER A 164 -2.34 16.41 1.97
C SER A 164 -2.21 14.91 1.69
N LEU A 165 -1.05 14.48 1.24
CA LEU A 165 -0.69 13.08 1.02
C LEU A 165 0.44 12.67 1.96
N ASN A 166 0.21 11.63 2.77
CA ASN A 166 1.20 11.03 3.65
C ASN A 166 1.45 9.58 3.23
N VAL A 167 2.67 9.25 2.86
CA VAL A 167 3.07 7.91 2.41
C VAL A 167 4.19 7.38 3.28
N ILE A 168 4.01 6.20 3.84
CA ILE A 168 5.03 5.48 4.63
C ILE A 168 5.27 4.13 3.98
N LEU A 169 6.49 3.89 3.53
CA LEU A 169 6.91 2.67 2.86
C LEU A 169 8.01 2.00 3.67
N LYS A 170 7.79 0.74 4.09
CA LYS A 170 8.75 -0.02 4.90
C LYS A 170 9.07 -1.35 4.25
N ASP A 171 10.28 -1.83 4.43
CA ASP A 171 10.79 -3.11 3.93
C ASP A 171 11.00 -3.12 2.39
N ARG A 172 10.48 -4.11 1.68
CA ARG A 172 10.65 -4.27 0.22
C ARG A 172 9.41 -3.89 -0.55
N ILE A 173 9.10 -2.62 -0.51
CA ILE A 173 7.95 -2.03 -1.21
C ILE A 173 8.36 -1.58 -2.61
N ASP A 174 7.47 -1.73 -3.59
CA ASP A 174 7.57 -1.14 -4.91
C ASP A 174 6.28 -0.39 -5.25
N VAL A 175 6.38 0.93 -5.39
CA VAL A 175 5.23 1.82 -5.61
C VAL A 175 5.42 2.69 -6.84
N LYS A 176 4.36 2.80 -7.64
CA LYS A 176 4.17 3.87 -8.61
C LYS A 176 3.09 4.80 -8.10
N LEU A 177 3.40 6.08 -8.07
CA LEU A 177 2.53 7.10 -7.52
C LEU A 177 2.44 8.29 -8.48
N TYR A 178 1.29 8.49 -9.08
CA TYR A 178 0.94 9.76 -9.70
C TYR A 178 0.19 10.61 -8.68
N THR A 179 0.66 11.82 -8.42
CA THR A 179 0.02 12.71 -7.44
C THR A 179 -0.17 14.12 -8.01
N THR A 180 -1.31 14.72 -7.65
CA THR A 180 -1.54 16.16 -7.79
C THR A 180 -2.01 16.68 -6.45
N GLY A 181 -1.27 17.60 -5.85
CA GLY A 181 -1.63 18.07 -4.52
C GLY A 181 -0.71 19.14 -3.95
N SER A 182 -1.10 19.71 -2.81
CA SER A 182 -0.34 20.81 -2.22
C SER A 182 0.80 20.27 -1.35
N ASN A 183 0.52 19.37 -0.42
CA ASN A 183 1.51 18.92 0.57
C ASN A 183 1.71 17.41 0.51
N ASN A 184 2.86 16.97 0.04
CA ASN A 184 3.21 15.56 -0.03
C ASN A 184 4.33 15.24 0.97
N THR A 185 4.12 14.23 1.81
CA THR A 185 5.11 13.72 2.76
C THR A 185 5.36 12.24 2.48
N ILE A 186 6.61 11.88 2.24
CA ILE A 186 7.01 10.51 1.91
C ILE A 186 8.12 10.06 2.87
N TYR A 187 7.87 8.98 3.61
CA TYR A 187 8.86 8.29 4.44
C TYR A 187 9.17 6.94 3.82
N MET A 188 10.45 6.68 3.61
CA MET A 188 10.90 5.41 3.03
C MET A 188 11.99 4.79 3.92
N TYR A 189 11.84 3.50 4.18
CA TYR A 189 12.73 2.75 5.05
C TYR A 189 13.24 1.49 4.34
N GLU A 190 14.40 1.00 4.77
CA GLU A 190 15.03 -0.23 4.33
C GLU A 190 15.30 -0.27 2.81
N ASN A 191 14.59 -1.10 2.06
CA ASN A 191 14.77 -1.27 0.61
C ASN A 191 13.52 -0.82 -0.16
N ALA A 192 12.75 0.12 0.38
CA ALA A 192 11.57 0.64 -0.29
C ALA A 192 11.95 1.40 -1.57
N SER A 193 11.17 1.21 -2.63
CA SER A 193 11.30 1.87 -3.92
C SER A 193 10.01 2.59 -4.27
N ALA A 194 10.12 3.85 -4.69
CA ALA A 194 8.98 4.63 -5.16
C ALA A 194 9.34 5.41 -6.42
N LYS A 195 8.47 5.30 -7.45
CA LYS A 195 8.45 6.22 -8.59
C LYS A 195 7.29 7.18 -8.40
N VAL A 196 7.59 8.48 -8.36
CA VAL A 196 6.59 9.53 -8.12
C VAL A 196 6.57 10.49 -9.29
N GLU A 197 5.38 10.75 -9.80
CA GLU A 197 5.10 11.61 -10.95
C GLU A 197 3.99 12.62 -10.61
N GLY A 198 3.89 13.69 -11.39
CA GLY A 198 2.81 14.68 -11.27
C GLY A 198 3.27 16.04 -10.77
N THR A 199 2.53 16.64 -9.80
CA THR A 199 2.82 17.99 -9.29
C THR A 199 2.64 18.08 -7.78
N ALA A 200 3.46 18.89 -7.11
CA ALA A 200 3.35 19.20 -5.69
C ALA A 200 3.77 20.65 -5.42
N ASP A 201 3.06 21.36 -4.53
CA ASP A 201 3.58 22.64 -4.04
C ASP A 201 4.73 22.41 -3.06
N PHE A 202 4.59 21.45 -2.16
CA PHE A 202 5.62 21.07 -1.21
C PHE A 202 5.79 19.54 -1.15
N LEU A 203 7.04 19.09 -1.21
CA LEU A 203 7.42 17.71 -0.95
C LEU A 203 8.38 17.63 0.25
N MET A 204 8.01 16.91 1.30
CA MET A 204 8.95 16.44 2.31
C MET A 204 9.24 14.97 2.08
N ALA A 205 10.49 14.62 1.78
CA ALA A 205 10.93 13.25 1.64
C ALA A 205 11.96 12.90 2.71
N LYS A 206 11.74 11.81 3.45
CA LYS A 206 12.70 11.25 4.41
C LYS A 206 13.04 9.83 4.02
N LEU A 207 14.29 9.61 3.67
CA LEU A 207 14.80 8.37 3.10
C LEU A 207 15.84 7.75 4.03
N TYR A 208 15.63 6.49 4.40
CA TYR A 208 16.50 5.73 5.30
C TYR A 208 16.88 4.39 4.66
N GLY A 209 18.02 3.85 5.10
CA GLY A 209 18.52 2.56 4.62
C GLY A 209 19.01 2.61 3.18
N ASN A 210 18.58 1.66 2.34
CA ASN A 210 18.88 1.59 0.92
C ASN A 210 17.64 1.94 0.07
N SER A 211 16.79 2.84 0.55
CA SER A 211 15.58 3.22 -0.16
C SER A 211 15.90 4.00 -1.44
N SER A 212 14.99 3.95 -2.43
CA SER A 212 15.17 4.58 -3.73
C SER A 212 13.94 5.40 -4.11
N LEU A 213 14.09 6.72 -4.20
CA LEU A 213 13.04 7.64 -4.63
C LEU A 213 13.35 8.19 -6.02
N LYS A 214 12.53 7.85 -7.02
CA LYS A 214 12.58 8.39 -8.37
C LYS A 214 11.43 9.38 -8.56
N ALA A 215 11.72 10.66 -8.39
CA ALA A 215 10.76 11.77 -8.52
C ALA A 215 11.27 12.85 -9.48
N SER A 216 12.05 12.47 -10.49
CA SER A 216 12.43 13.37 -11.59
C SER A 216 11.25 13.80 -12.46
N ASP A 217 10.16 13.05 -12.45
CA ASP A 217 8.93 13.33 -13.19
C ASP A 217 7.85 14.00 -12.30
N LEU A 218 8.14 14.25 -11.02
CA LEU A 218 7.34 15.08 -10.12
C LEU A 218 7.82 16.53 -10.19
N GLN A 219 6.99 17.45 -10.64
CA GLN A 219 7.29 18.88 -10.58
C GLN A 219 6.93 19.42 -9.19
N ALA A 220 7.91 19.52 -8.30
CA ALA A 220 7.72 20.08 -6.97
C ALA A 220 8.25 21.51 -6.89
N ASN A 221 7.46 22.44 -6.33
CA ASN A 221 7.91 23.81 -6.14
C ASN A 221 8.99 23.86 -5.05
N ASP A 222 8.68 23.42 -3.87
CA ASP A 222 9.57 23.40 -2.72
C ASP A 222 9.79 21.99 -2.21
N VAL A 223 11.06 21.62 -1.93
CA VAL A 223 11.41 20.29 -1.45
C VAL A 223 12.30 20.37 -0.22
N LEU A 224 11.95 19.61 0.82
CA LEU A 224 12.83 19.25 1.93
C LEU A 224 13.19 17.77 1.82
N LEU A 225 14.45 17.49 1.54
CA LEU A 225 14.98 16.13 1.51
C LEU A 225 15.85 15.87 2.74
N ILE A 226 15.54 14.80 3.45
CA ILE A 226 16.32 14.28 4.56
C ILE A 226 16.74 12.85 4.22
N THR A 227 18.04 12.55 4.27
CA THR A 227 18.59 11.23 3.96
C THR A 227 19.54 10.75 5.03
N GLU A 228 19.47 9.47 5.37
CA GLU A 228 20.39 8.78 6.28
C GLU A 228 20.70 7.37 5.75
N ASP A 229 21.92 6.89 5.97
CA ASP A 229 22.51 5.67 5.42
C ASP A 229 22.90 5.80 3.94
N ALA A 230 22.35 5.00 3.04
CA ALA A 230 22.75 4.96 1.62
C ALA A 230 21.58 5.03 0.63
N PRO A 231 20.57 5.90 0.81
CA PRO A 231 19.48 6.02 -0.12
C PRO A 231 19.88 6.69 -1.43
N ASP A 232 19.14 6.39 -2.49
CA ASP A 232 19.19 7.07 -3.77
C ASP A 232 17.97 7.97 -3.95
N ALA A 233 18.16 9.21 -4.40
CA ALA A 233 17.08 10.15 -4.68
C ALA A 233 17.28 10.86 -6.03
N GLU A 234 16.25 10.88 -6.86
CA GLU A 234 16.18 11.68 -8.08
C GLU A 234 14.99 12.64 -7.97
N LEU A 235 15.23 13.95 -7.99
CA LEU A 235 14.22 14.96 -7.69
C LEU A 235 14.24 16.08 -8.70
N ARG A 236 13.06 16.53 -9.16
CA ARG A 236 12.91 17.79 -9.91
C ARG A 236 12.30 18.84 -9.02
N VAL A 237 13.03 19.96 -8.83
CA VAL A 237 12.63 21.05 -7.94
C VAL A 237 12.64 22.36 -8.71
N LEU A 238 11.57 23.15 -8.55
CA LEU A 238 11.37 24.37 -9.32
C LEU A 238 11.87 25.64 -8.60
N SER A 239 11.64 25.74 -7.26
CA SER A 239 11.88 26.98 -6.52
C SER A 239 12.91 26.84 -5.42
N ASN A 240 12.67 26.03 -4.40
CA ASN A 240 13.56 25.88 -3.24
C ASN A 240 13.85 24.42 -2.92
N PHE A 241 15.13 24.11 -2.74
CA PHE A 241 15.59 22.78 -2.32
C PHE A 241 16.36 22.90 -1.01
N GLN A 242 15.87 22.23 0.02
CA GLN A 242 16.55 22.10 1.31
C GLN A 242 17.01 20.66 1.49
N LEU A 243 18.28 20.49 1.91
CA LEU A 243 18.91 19.18 2.05
C LEU A 243 19.55 19.02 3.42
N SER A 244 19.20 17.94 4.12
CA SER A 244 19.96 17.37 5.23
C SER A 244 20.34 15.94 4.86
N SER A 245 21.61 15.67 4.64
CA SER A 245 22.11 14.37 4.16
C SER A 245 23.25 13.86 5.01
N LYS A 246 23.15 12.58 5.39
CA LYS A 246 24.16 11.88 6.18
C LYS A 246 24.34 10.45 5.65
N GLY A 247 25.59 9.96 5.70
CA GLY A 247 25.93 8.62 5.22
C GLY A 247 26.42 8.60 3.77
N GLY A 248 26.05 7.59 2.99
CA GLY A 248 26.46 7.39 1.61
C GLY A 248 25.38 7.71 0.57
N SER A 249 24.50 8.66 0.86
CA SER A 249 23.38 9.04 0.00
C SER A 249 23.81 9.55 -1.37
N ARG A 250 23.08 9.19 -2.43
CA ARG A 250 23.28 9.73 -3.79
C ARG A 250 22.05 10.49 -4.24
N ILE A 251 22.22 11.77 -4.54
CA ILE A 251 21.11 12.67 -4.84
C ILE A 251 21.34 13.30 -6.19
N LYS A 252 20.43 13.11 -7.14
CA LYS A 252 20.36 13.77 -8.42
C LYS A 252 19.27 14.83 -8.41
N LEU A 253 19.66 16.06 -8.67
CA LEU A 253 18.77 17.22 -8.64
C LEU A 253 18.57 17.79 -10.04
N TYR A 254 17.34 17.75 -10.52
CA TYR A 254 16.87 18.37 -11.75
C TYR A 254 16.19 19.72 -11.47
N GLY A 255 16.18 20.61 -12.43
CA GLY A 255 15.64 21.97 -12.28
C GLY A 255 16.69 22.96 -11.84
N ASP A 256 16.28 24.19 -11.50
CA ASP A 256 17.18 25.29 -11.15
C ASP A 256 16.75 26.00 -9.85
N PRO A 257 16.55 25.25 -8.75
CA PRO A 257 16.09 25.82 -7.49
C PRO A 257 17.19 26.57 -6.76
N LYS A 258 16.78 27.41 -5.80
CA LYS A 258 17.66 27.88 -4.75
C LYS A 258 17.99 26.71 -3.81
N ILE A 259 19.27 26.38 -3.66
CA ILE A 259 19.73 25.27 -2.83
C ILE A 259 20.15 25.79 -1.45
N THR A 260 19.64 25.16 -0.39
CA THR A 260 20.05 25.39 1.00
C THR A 260 20.48 24.05 1.61
N ILE A 261 21.74 23.95 2.00
CA ILE A 261 22.28 22.77 2.68
C ILE A 261 22.15 23.00 4.18
N LEU A 262 21.40 22.14 4.86
CA LEU A 262 21.25 22.14 6.32
C LEU A 262 22.35 21.31 6.97
N ASP A 263 22.52 20.06 6.50
CA ASP A 263 23.61 19.16 6.87
C ASP A 263 24.10 18.41 5.63
N PHE A 264 25.39 18.16 5.53
CA PHE A 264 25.97 17.37 4.45
C PHE A 264 27.19 16.63 4.96
N LEU A 265 26.97 15.41 5.43
CA LEU A 265 27.95 14.66 6.23
C LEU A 265 28.36 13.36 5.54
N ASP A 266 29.50 12.84 5.95
CA ASP A 266 30.10 11.58 5.52
C ASP A 266 30.42 11.57 4.00
N THR A 267 29.93 10.57 3.27
CA THR A 267 30.19 10.37 1.83
C THR A 267 28.99 10.72 0.94
N SER A 268 28.08 11.56 1.44
CA SER A 268 26.90 12.01 0.68
C SER A 268 27.31 12.72 -0.61
N MET A 269 26.55 12.50 -1.68
CA MET A 269 26.79 13.08 -3.00
C MET A 269 25.54 13.82 -3.49
N LEU A 270 25.71 15.06 -3.92
CA LEU A 270 24.68 15.85 -4.59
C LEU A 270 25.17 16.21 -6.00
N GLU A 271 24.48 15.72 -7.01
CA GLU A 271 24.77 15.99 -8.42
C GLU A 271 23.62 16.78 -9.05
N LYS A 272 23.94 17.91 -9.68
CA LYS A 272 22.96 18.68 -10.43
C LYS A 272 22.95 18.19 -11.87
N GLU A 273 21.81 17.66 -12.29
CA GLU A 273 21.58 17.16 -13.63
C GLU A 273 21.09 18.27 -14.58
N LYS A 274 21.39 18.10 -15.86
CA LYS A 274 20.82 18.98 -16.90
C LYS A 274 19.35 18.61 -17.15
N ASN A 275 18.53 19.64 -17.40
CA ASN A 275 17.11 19.46 -17.78
C ASN A 275 16.95 18.77 -19.14
#